data_63156076cd8ba56ccd2a39316d517365
#
_entry.id   63156076cd8ba56ccd2a39316d517365
#
_cell.length_a   1.000
_cell.length_b   1.000
_cell.length_c   1.000
_cell.angle_alpha   90.00
_cell.angle_beta   90.00
_cell.angle_gamma   90.00
#
_symmetry.space_group_name_H-M   'P 1'
#
loop_
_entity.id
_entity.type
_entity.pdbx_description
1 polymer ?
#
loop_
_entity_poly.entity_id
_entity_poly.type
_entity_poly.pdbx_seq_one_letter_code
_entity_poly.pdbx_strand_id
1 'polypeptide(L)'
;MDQVDKWSIFTTTYPVIFVCSTTGQGEEPDNMKKFWRFILRKTIPYDALSGLNYAVFGLGDSSYQKFNFPAKRLSRRLQQLGGTPIVDRGDGDDQHYLGLDGALDPWLENLWTVLLDQYPLPKPIVPESVAPDPSCDIDYIDEQIDASVGKTELIPGTHLARLVKSDRMTAPDHFQDVHLFEFELDDSTQTPQWSPGDCAVLRPENLDSDVNDFLQQMHWTEHADKLLQIKPRDESIIPKWIPRCTTLRWLFTNYFDIMAVPRRSFFEMLYYFSSSENEKERLHEFTTSEGQDELQTYCMRPRRTIVE
;
A
#
# COMPACT_ATOMS: atom_id res chain seq x y z
N MET A 1 -6.69 12.66 1.57
CA MET A 1 -7.75 13.69 1.38
C MET A 1 -7.57 14.95 2.23
N ASP A 2 -6.79 14.93 3.30
CA ASP A 2 -6.53 16.15 4.09
C ASP A 2 -5.64 17.19 3.40
N GLN A 3 -4.92 16.82 2.36
CA GLN A 3 -4.03 17.72 1.59
C GLN A 3 -4.63 18.23 0.28
N VAL A 4 -5.78 17.72 -0.14
CA VAL A 4 -6.46 18.22 -1.34
C VAL A 4 -7.23 19.47 -0.94
N ASP A 5 -7.04 20.55 -1.68
CA ASP A 5 -7.86 21.75 -1.55
C ASP A 5 -9.32 21.33 -1.70
N LYS A 6 -10.12 21.56 -0.66
CA LYS A 6 -11.54 21.14 -0.60
C LYS A 6 -12.37 21.74 -1.73
N TRP A 7 -11.90 22.82 -2.31
CA TRP A 7 -12.55 23.52 -3.43
C TRP A 7 -12.16 22.95 -4.79
N SER A 8 -11.06 22.19 -4.90
CA SER A 8 -10.61 21.65 -6.19
C SER A 8 -11.63 20.69 -6.82
N ILE A 9 -12.44 20.01 -6.01
CA ILE A 9 -13.51 19.13 -6.49
C ILE A 9 -14.60 19.91 -7.27
N PHE A 10 -14.82 21.18 -6.97
CA PHE A 10 -15.81 22.01 -7.65
C PHE A 10 -15.31 22.63 -8.96
N THR A 11 -14.03 22.54 -9.22
CA THR A 11 -13.37 23.21 -10.38
C THR A 11 -12.64 22.25 -11.29
N THR A 12 -12.60 20.95 -10.95
CA THR A 12 -11.91 19.96 -11.77
C THR A 12 -12.66 19.66 -13.06
N THR A 13 -11.89 19.55 -14.15
CA THR A 13 -12.38 19.07 -15.45
C THR A 13 -12.11 17.59 -15.68
N TYR A 14 -11.38 16.97 -14.77
CA TYR A 14 -11.05 15.55 -14.82
C TYR A 14 -11.99 14.74 -13.92
N PRO A 15 -12.24 13.46 -14.25
CA PRO A 15 -13.02 12.58 -13.40
C PRO A 15 -12.31 12.37 -12.06
N VAL A 16 -13.09 12.25 -10.99
CA VAL A 16 -12.58 11.99 -9.63
C VAL A 16 -12.98 10.61 -9.18
N ILE A 17 -11.99 9.79 -8.88
CA ILE A 17 -12.21 8.44 -8.36
C ILE A 17 -12.08 8.47 -6.83
N PHE A 18 -13.15 8.10 -6.15
CA PHE A 18 -13.21 8.00 -4.71
C PHE A 18 -13.11 6.54 -4.28
N VAL A 19 -12.08 6.24 -3.48
CA VAL A 19 -11.97 4.95 -2.80
C VAL A 19 -12.08 5.20 -1.30
N CYS A 20 -13.03 4.57 -0.64
CA CYS A 20 -13.23 4.81 0.79
C CYS A 20 -13.55 3.52 1.55
N SER A 21 -12.85 3.35 2.67
CA SER A 21 -13.07 2.23 3.59
C SER A 21 -14.23 2.51 4.54
N THR A 22 -14.77 1.44 5.08
CA THR A 22 -15.73 1.47 6.18
C THR A 22 -14.99 1.24 7.50
N THR A 23 -15.22 2.09 8.49
CA THR A 23 -14.63 1.97 9.82
C THR A 23 -15.70 1.85 10.90
N GLY A 24 -15.31 1.34 12.07
CA GLY A 24 -16.17 1.24 13.24
C GLY A 24 -17.56 0.64 12.94
N GLN A 25 -18.61 1.35 13.29
CA GLN A 25 -20.01 0.95 13.08
C GLN A 25 -20.59 1.51 11.75
N GLY A 26 -19.81 1.56 10.69
CA GLY A 26 -20.22 2.08 9.37
C GLY A 26 -19.93 3.57 9.21
N GLU A 27 -18.86 4.04 9.84
CA GLU A 27 -18.39 5.42 9.78
C GLU A 27 -17.35 5.61 8.70
N GLU A 28 -17.18 6.86 8.28
CA GLU A 28 -16.12 7.29 7.40
C GLU A 28 -14.76 7.24 8.09
N PRO A 29 -13.68 6.87 7.39
CA PRO A 29 -12.34 6.84 7.93
C PRO A 29 -11.86 8.26 8.31
N ASP A 30 -10.92 8.34 9.26
CA ASP A 30 -10.49 9.62 9.85
C ASP A 30 -10.01 10.63 8.80
N ASN A 31 -9.29 10.19 7.80
CA ASN A 31 -8.82 11.03 6.69
C ASN A 31 -9.95 11.56 5.79
N MET A 32 -11.14 10.95 5.84
CA MET A 32 -12.33 11.40 5.10
C MET A 32 -13.21 12.34 5.92
N LYS A 33 -13.18 12.31 7.25
CA LYS A 33 -14.11 13.03 8.14
C LYS A 33 -14.20 14.53 7.84
N LYS A 34 -13.07 15.18 7.57
CA LYS A 34 -13.07 16.63 7.26
C LYS A 34 -13.73 16.93 5.91
N PHE A 35 -13.45 16.12 4.89
CA PHE A 35 -14.10 16.22 3.58
C PHE A 35 -15.60 15.93 3.70
N TRP A 36 -15.97 14.87 4.40
CA TRP A 36 -17.36 14.49 4.60
C TRP A 36 -18.18 15.60 5.28
N ARG A 37 -17.69 16.17 6.38
CA ARG A 37 -18.33 17.32 7.05
C ARG A 37 -18.48 18.54 6.14
N PHE A 38 -17.51 18.72 5.22
CA PHE A 38 -17.57 19.83 4.28
C PHE A 38 -18.71 19.64 3.27
N ILE A 39 -18.80 18.50 2.58
CA ILE A 39 -19.82 18.27 1.55
C ILE A 39 -21.25 18.14 2.12
N LEU A 40 -21.40 17.91 3.43
CA LEU A 40 -22.70 17.87 4.10
C LEU A 40 -23.26 19.24 4.46
N ARG A 41 -22.52 20.32 4.26
CA ARG A 41 -23.00 21.66 4.61
C ARG A 41 -24.25 22.03 3.82
N LYS A 42 -25.24 22.57 4.51
CA LYS A 42 -26.50 23.03 3.89
C LYS A 42 -26.32 24.25 2.97
N THR A 43 -25.20 24.97 3.12
CA THR A 43 -24.86 26.15 2.32
C THR A 43 -24.34 25.82 0.92
N ILE A 44 -24.03 24.55 0.62
CA ILE A 44 -23.59 24.14 -0.70
C ILE A 44 -24.83 24.00 -1.60
N PRO A 45 -24.86 24.68 -2.75
CA PRO A 45 -25.95 24.56 -3.72
C PRO A 45 -26.11 23.10 -4.20
N TYR A 46 -27.33 22.74 -4.57
CA TYR A 46 -27.67 21.39 -5.05
C TYR A 46 -27.01 21.03 -6.39
N ASP A 47 -26.56 22.03 -7.15
CA ASP A 47 -25.90 21.93 -8.44
C ASP A 47 -24.40 22.23 -8.38
N ALA A 48 -23.85 22.33 -7.18
CA ALA A 48 -22.44 22.71 -6.97
C ALA A 48 -21.42 21.79 -7.64
N LEU A 49 -21.80 20.54 -7.92
CA LEU A 49 -20.99 19.54 -8.61
C LEU A 49 -21.51 19.20 -10.01
N SER A 50 -22.35 20.06 -10.64
CA SER A 50 -22.93 19.83 -11.98
C SER A 50 -21.88 19.71 -13.05
N GLY A 51 -20.70 19.68 -12.95
CA GLY A 51 -19.64 19.39 -13.94
C GLY A 51 -18.73 18.25 -13.53
N LEU A 52 -18.94 17.68 -12.33
CA LEU A 52 -18.10 16.64 -11.80
C LEU A 52 -18.51 15.26 -12.35
N ASN A 53 -17.63 14.64 -13.10
CA ASN A 53 -17.66 13.23 -13.40
C ASN A 53 -16.93 12.46 -12.31
N TYR A 54 -17.54 11.40 -11.78
CA TYR A 54 -16.91 10.66 -10.66
C TYR A 54 -17.20 9.16 -10.69
N ALA A 55 -16.35 8.40 -10.01
CA ALA A 55 -16.59 7.01 -9.65
C ALA A 55 -16.36 6.80 -8.16
N VAL A 56 -17.04 5.82 -7.57
CA VAL A 56 -16.89 5.49 -6.13
C VAL A 56 -16.67 4.00 -5.98
N PHE A 57 -15.65 3.60 -5.23
CA PHE A 57 -15.42 2.23 -4.79
C PHE A 57 -15.35 2.19 -3.27
N GLY A 58 -16.17 1.34 -2.66
CA GLY A 58 -16.20 1.10 -1.22
C GLY A 58 -15.36 -0.11 -0.84
N LEU A 59 -14.71 -0.05 0.31
CA LEU A 59 -14.01 -1.16 0.93
C LEU A 59 -14.72 -1.50 2.24
N GLY A 60 -15.25 -2.71 2.35
CA GLY A 60 -16.03 -3.13 3.51
C GLY A 60 -16.02 -4.65 3.70
N ASP A 61 -16.82 -5.05 4.66
CA ASP A 61 -17.00 -6.45 5.07
C ASP A 61 -18.51 -6.69 5.25
N SER A 62 -19.07 -7.62 4.48
CA SER A 62 -20.51 -7.91 4.45
C SER A 62 -21.00 -8.62 5.72
N SER A 63 -20.12 -9.10 6.58
CA SER A 63 -20.51 -9.61 7.90
C SER A 63 -21.07 -8.53 8.82
N TYR A 64 -20.82 -7.25 8.53
CA TYR A 64 -21.33 -6.10 9.27
C TYR A 64 -22.58 -5.51 8.61
N GLN A 65 -23.58 -5.16 9.44
CA GLN A 65 -24.84 -4.60 8.95
C GLN A 65 -24.69 -3.34 8.09
N LYS A 66 -23.68 -2.53 8.36
CA LYS A 66 -23.42 -1.27 7.65
C LYS A 66 -22.31 -1.43 6.59
N PHE A 67 -22.38 -2.54 5.86
CA PHE A 67 -21.49 -2.84 4.75
C PHE A 67 -21.42 -1.70 3.73
N ASN A 68 -20.21 -1.18 3.47
CA ASN A 68 -19.90 -0.09 2.54
C ASN A 68 -20.74 1.19 2.73
N PHE A 69 -21.16 1.46 3.97
CA PHE A 69 -22.05 2.58 4.27
C PHE A 69 -21.45 3.95 3.92
N PRO A 70 -20.17 4.24 4.18
CA PRO A 70 -19.54 5.49 3.75
C PRO A 70 -19.58 5.69 2.23
N ALA A 71 -19.25 4.67 1.43
CA ALA A 71 -19.29 4.73 -0.03
C ALA A 71 -20.71 4.96 -0.55
N LYS A 72 -21.70 4.25 0.01
CA LYS A 72 -23.12 4.40 -0.31
C LYS A 72 -23.62 5.82 -0.05
N ARG A 73 -23.27 6.38 1.12
CA ARG A 73 -23.61 7.75 1.50
C ARG A 73 -22.91 8.79 0.63
N LEU A 74 -21.61 8.56 0.35
CA LEU A 74 -20.82 9.46 -0.48
C LEU A 74 -21.39 9.53 -1.90
N SER A 75 -21.61 8.40 -2.57
CA SER A 75 -22.17 8.33 -3.91
C SER A 75 -23.51 9.08 -3.99
N ARG A 76 -24.41 8.80 -3.04
CA ARG A 76 -25.71 9.51 -2.96
C ARG A 76 -25.54 11.01 -2.76
N ARG A 77 -24.59 11.43 -1.93
CA ARG A 77 -24.38 12.87 -1.68
C ARG A 77 -23.80 13.59 -2.88
N LEU A 78 -22.87 12.99 -3.60
CA LEU A 78 -22.33 13.55 -4.85
C LEU A 78 -23.41 13.73 -5.91
N GLN A 79 -24.29 12.74 -6.07
CA GLN A 79 -25.48 12.89 -6.96
C GLN A 79 -26.42 14.01 -6.53
N GLN A 80 -26.69 14.15 -5.22
CA GLN A 80 -27.53 15.25 -4.70
C GLN A 80 -26.95 16.64 -4.94
N LEU A 81 -25.62 16.74 -5.13
CA LEU A 81 -24.92 17.96 -5.46
C LEU A 81 -24.77 18.18 -6.97
N GLY A 82 -25.38 17.34 -7.81
CA GLY A 82 -25.37 17.46 -9.27
C GLY A 82 -24.23 16.72 -9.98
N GLY A 83 -23.39 15.98 -9.25
CA GLY A 83 -22.33 15.17 -9.86
C GLY A 83 -22.87 14.00 -10.65
N THR A 84 -22.16 13.61 -11.73
CA THR A 84 -22.52 12.51 -12.63
C THR A 84 -21.59 11.31 -12.42
N PRO A 85 -22.11 10.13 -11.98
CA PRO A 85 -21.30 8.94 -11.91
C PRO A 85 -20.97 8.44 -13.33
N ILE A 86 -19.70 8.10 -13.58
CA ILE A 86 -19.25 7.54 -14.87
C ILE A 86 -19.44 6.02 -14.94
N VAL A 87 -19.45 5.35 -13.81
CA VAL A 87 -19.78 3.93 -13.64
C VAL A 87 -20.58 3.73 -12.35
N ASP A 88 -21.27 2.62 -12.24
CA ASP A 88 -21.92 2.24 -11.01
C ASP A 88 -20.91 2.12 -9.86
N ARG A 89 -21.36 2.37 -8.63
CA ARG A 89 -20.50 2.24 -7.45
C ARG A 89 -20.08 0.79 -7.27
N GLY A 90 -18.79 0.55 -7.07
CA GLY A 90 -18.27 -0.74 -6.62
C GLY A 90 -18.38 -0.88 -5.10
N ASP A 91 -18.72 -2.08 -4.65
CA ASP A 91 -18.82 -2.44 -3.23
C ASP A 91 -17.90 -3.65 -2.95
N GLY A 92 -16.62 -3.41 -2.65
CA GLY A 92 -15.65 -4.44 -2.27
C GLY A 92 -16.01 -5.09 -0.94
N ASP A 93 -15.89 -6.40 -0.87
CA ASP A 93 -16.29 -7.23 0.27
C ASP A 93 -15.15 -8.15 0.72
N ASP A 94 -14.69 -7.97 1.94
CA ASP A 94 -13.65 -8.80 2.55
C ASP A 94 -14.11 -10.27 2.79
N GLN A 95 -15.42 -10.52 2.83
CA GLN A 95 -16.01 -11.86 2.95
C GLN A 95 -16.16 -12.60 1.61
N HIS A 96 -15.93 -11.92 0.50
CA HIS A 96 -15.96 -12.58 -0.80
C HIS A 96 -14.81 -13.60 -0.87
N TYR A 97 -15.03 -14.76 -1.53
CA TYR A 97 -14.01 -15.82 -1.60
C TYR A 97 -12.70 -15.35 -2.29
N LEU A 98 -12.77 -14.35 -3.18
CA LEU A 98 -11.64 -13.65 -3.79
C LEU A 98 -11.23 -12.39 -3.00
N GLY A 99 -11.77 -12.19 -1.81
CA GLY A 99 -11.58 -10.94 -1.06
C GLY A 99 -12.12 -9.73 -1.82
N LEU A 100 -11.49 -8.59 -1.62
CA LEU A 100 -11.87 -7.33 -2.26
C LEU A 100 -11.76 -7.36 -3.79
N ASP A 101 -10.83 -8.16 -4.32
CA ASP A 101 -10.55 -8.28 -5.76
C ASP A 101 -11.75 -8.81 -6.54
N GLY A 102 -12.58 -9.65 -5.91
CA GLY A 102 -13.79 -10.17 -6.54
C GLY A 102 -14.79 -9.11 -7.01
N ALA A 103 -14.81 -7.95 -6.36
CA ALA A 103 -15.62 -6.81 -6.80
C ALA A 103 -14.77 -5.75 -7.51
N LEU A 104 -13.49 -5.63 -7.15
CA LEU A 104 -12.60 -4.60 -7.68
C LEU A 104 -12.25 -4.85 -9.15
N ASP A 105 -11.89 -6.06 -9.52
CA ASP A 105 -11.46 -6.38 -10.88
C ASP A 105 -12.55 -6.06 -11.94
N PRO A 106 -13.78 -6.58 -11.85
CA PRO A 106 -14.82 -6.26 -12.84
C PRO A 106 -15.22 -4.79 -12.80
N TRP A 107 -15.11 -4.13 -11.63
CA TRP A 107 -15.38 -2.70 -11.53
C TRP A 107 -14.29 -1.88 -12.22
N LEU A 108 -13.01 -2.25 -12.09
CA LEU A 108 -11.89 -1.61 -12.77
C LEU A 108 -11.96 -1.80 -14.28
N GLU A 109 -12.29 -2.99 -14.79
CA GLU A 109 -12.48 -3.24 -16.23
C GLU A 109 -13.53 -2.31 -16.82
N ASN A 110 -14.68 -2.18 -16.15
CA ASN A 110 -15.73 -1.28 -16.59
C ASN A 110 -15.29 0.20 -16.50
N LEU A 111 -14.63 0.59 -15.41
CA LEU A 111 -14.12 1.94 -15.23
C LEU A 111 -13.12 2.31 -16.32
N TRP A 112 -12.14 1.46 -16.59
CA TRP A 112 -11.14 1.71 -17.64
C TRP A 112 -11.75 1.76 -19.03
N THR A 113 -12.72 0.91 -19.34
CA THR A 113 -13.45 0.93 -20.62
C THR A 113 -14.09 2.31 -20.83
N VAL A 114 -14.80 2.82 -19.83
CA VAL A 114 -15.47 4.14 -19.93
C VAL A 114 -14.47 5.29 -19.95
N LEU A 115 -13.42 5.23 -19.12
CA LEU A 115 -12.39 6.27 -19.07
C LEU A 115 -11.63 6.40 -20.39
N LEU A 116 -11.21 5.28 -20.98
CA LEU A 116 -10.45 5.28 -22.23
C LEU A 116 -11.28 5.74 -23.44
N ASP A 117 -12.59 5.50 -23.41
CA ASP A 117 -13.51 6.02 -24.42
C ASP A 117 -13.66 7.55 -24.31
N GLN A 118 -13.83 8.07 -23.09
CA GLN A 118 -14.05 9.51 -22.84
C GLN A 118 -12.74 10.32 -22.81
N TYR A 119 -11.64 9.71 -22.38
CA TYR A 119 -10.33 10.33 -22.21
C TYR A 119 -9.24 9.48 -22.86
N PRO A 120 -9.17 9.44 -24.20
CA PRO A 120 -8.20 8.60 -24.90
C PRO A 120 -6.77 9.00 -24.55
N LEU A 121 -5.93 8.02 -24.32
CA LEU A 121 -4.53 8.23 -23.99
C LEU A 121 -3.77 8.83 -25.18
N PRO A 122 -2.83 9.76 -24.93
CA PRO A 122 -1.99 10.32 -25.99
C PRO A 122 -1.00 9.32 -26.60
N LYS A 123 -0.75 8.21 -25.91
CA LYS A 123 0.08 7.10 -26.36
C LYS A 123 -0.69 5.78 -26.20
N PRO A 124 -0.44 4.80 -27.08
CA PRO A 124 -1.04 3.48 -26.93
C PRO A 124 -0.63 2.85 -25.58
N ILE A 125 -1.54 2.05 -25.02
CA ILE A 125 -1.25 1.25 -23.82
C ILE A 125 -0.12 0.30 -24.16
N VAL A 126 0.90 0.22 -23.29
CA VAL A 126 1.99 -0.73 -23.42
C VAL A 126 1.40 -2.14 -23.28
N PRO A 127 1.73 -3.08 -24.17
CA PRO A 127 1.24 -4.45 -24.06
C PRO A 127 1.62 -5.08 -22.71
N GLU A 128 0.76 -5.92 -22.15
CA GLU A 128 1.02 -6.67 -20.91
C GLU A 128 2.29 -7.52 -20.93
N SER A 129 2.79 -7.87 -22.12
CA SER A 129 4.05 -8.60 -22.30
C SER A 129 5.31 -7.80 -21.99
N VAL A 130 5.18 -6.48 -21.77
CA VAL A 130 6.30 -5.59 -21.50
C VAL A 130 6.29 -5.17 -20.04
N ALA A 131 7.40 -5.41 -19.33
CA ALA A 131 7.54 -4.97 -17.95
C ALA A 131 7.27 -3.45 -17.83
N PRO A 132 6.52 -3.00 -16.82
CA PRO A 132 6.32 -1.58 -16.58
C PRO A 132 7.66 -0.88 -16.33
N ASP A 133 7.73 0.39 -16.71
CA ASP A 133 8.92 1.21 -16.45
C ASP A 133 9.24 1.23 -14.95
N PRO A 134 10.52 1.10 -14.56
CA PRO A 134 10.90 1.14 -13.15
C PRO A 134 10.58 2.52 -12.55
N SER A 135 10.18 2.52 -11.28
CA SER A 135 9.87 3.75 -10.54
C SER A 135 11.10 4.56 -10.16
N CYS A 136 12.27 3.93 -10.17
CA CYS A 136 13.55 4.57 -9.87
C CYS A 136 14.66 3.95 -10.70
N ASP A 137 15.69 4.73 -10.98
CA ASP A 137 16.97 4.27 -11.51
C ASP A 137 17.94 4.08 -10.35
N ILE A 138 18.77 3.02 -10.39
CA ILE A 138 19.74 2.67 -9.37
C ILE A 138 21.11 2.57 -10.03
N ASP A 139 22.06 3.40 -9.57
CA ASP A 139 23.43 3.39 -10.04
C ASP A 139 24.40 3.04 -8.91
N TYR A 140 25.36 2.16 -9.15
CA TYR A 140 26.46 1.97 -8.23
C TYR A 140 27.45 3.14 -8.37
N ILE A 141 27.95 3.64 -7.25
CA ILE A 141 28.92 4.75 -7.20
C ILE A 141 30.22 4.28 -6.55
N ASP A 142 31.35 4.63 -7.18
CA ASP A 142 32.70 4.27 -6.71
C ASP A 142 33.27 5.26 -5.67
N GLU A 143 32.45 6.07 -5.04
CA GLU A 143 32.88 7.00 -4.01
C GLU A 143 33.25 6.26 -2.72
N GLN A 144 34.30 6.72 -2.05
CA GLN A 144 34.65 6.22 -0.71
C GLN A 144 33.50 6.52 0.22
N ILE A 145 33.01 5.48 0.88
CA ILE A 145 31.87 5.56 1.80
C ILE A 145 32.21 6.58 2.90
N ASP A 146 31.64 7.78 2.83
CA ASP A 146 31.62 8.68 3.97
C ASP A 146 30.79 8.01 5.07
N ALA A 147 31.25 8.10 6.32
CA ALA A 147 30.58 7.54 7.48
C ALA A 147 29.13 8.07 7.70
N SER A 148 28.69 9.04 6.88
CA SER A 148 27.33 9.55 6.82
C SER A 148 26.40 8.70 5.95
N VAL A 149 26.93 7.82 5.08
CA VAL A 149 26.15 6.95 4.21
C VAL A 149 25.48 5.87 5.04
N GLY A 150 24.16 5.77 4.94
CA GLY A 150 23.38 4.82 5.72
C GLY A 150 23.02 5.29 7.14
N LYS A 151 23.44 6.48 7.57
CA LYS A 151 22.84 7.08 8.76
C LYS A 151 21.41 7.45 8.43
N THR A 152 20.50 6.62 8.91
CA THR A 152 19.08 6.89 8.84
C THR A 152 18.81 8.22 9.54
N GLU A 153 18.43 9.25 8.78
CA GLU A 153 17.77 10.38 9.41
C GLU A 153 16.51 9.84 10.07
N LEU A 154 16.36 10.04 11.36
CA LEU A 154 15.14 9.65 12.05
C LEU A 154 13.96 10.25 11.31
N ILE A 155 12.97 9.45 11.00
CA ILE A 155 11.71 9.94 10.46
C ILE A 155 11.18 11.00 11.43
N PRO A 156 10.83 12.21 10.97
CA PRO A 156 10.31 13.23 11.87
C PRO A 156 9.15 12.70 12.72
N GLY A 157 9.27 12.86 14.04
CA GLY A 157 8.29 12.35 15.00
C GLY A 157 8.48 10.89 15.43
N THR A 158 9.58 10.24 15.04
CA THR A 158 9.98 8.93 15.58
C THR A 158 11.06 9.07 16.64
N HIS A 159 11.18 8.08 17.50
CA HIS A 159 12.14 8.00 18.58
C HIS A 159 12.87 6.66 18.51
N LEU A 160 14.18 6.67 18.79
CA LEU A 160 14.92 5.44 19.00
C LEU A 160 14.51 4.84 20.35
N ALA A 161 14.23 3.55 20.34
CA ALA A 161 13.91 2.82 21.54
C ALA A 161 14.74 1.53 21.60
N ARG A 162 15.32 1.25 22.76
CA ARG A 162 16.03 0.01 23.01
C ARG A 162 15.08 -1.01 23.63
N LEU A 163 14.95 -2.20 23.05
CA LEU A 163 14.26 -3.30 23.68
C LEU A 163 15.07 -3.79 24.89
N VAL A 164 14.55 -3.59 26.10
CA VAL A 164 15.22 -3.99 27.35
C VAL A 164 14.70 -5.31 27.90
N LYS A 165 13.47 -5.69 27.50
CA LYS A 165 12.83 -6.93 27.96
C LYS A 165 11.88 -7.50 26.90
N SER A 166 11.92 -8.83 26.75
CA SER A 166 10.99 -9.60 25.91
C SER A 166 10.67 -10.89 26.63
N ASP A 167 9.54 -10.93 27.32
CA ASP A 167 9.09 -12.10 28.05
C ASP A 167 7.89 -12.74 27.34
N ARG A 168 8.01 -14.03 27.05
CA ARG A 168 6.85 -14.80 26.59
C ARG A 168 5.83 -14.94 27.70
N MET A 169 4.58 -14.54 27.42
CA MET A 169 3.48 -14.58 28.38
C MET A 169 2.62 -15.83 28.27
N THR A 170 2.64 -16.48 27.12
CA THR A 170 1.94 -17.75 26.89
C THR A 170 2.80 -18.95 27.23
N ALA A 171 2.17 -20.09 27.58
CA ALA A 171 2.88 -21.34 27.80
C ALA A 171 3.70 -21.75 26.56
N PRO A 172 4.85 -22.46 26.72
CA PRO A 172 5.71 -22.82 25.59
C PRO A 172 5.02 -23.66 24.51
N ASP A 173 4.01 -24.45 24.90
CA ASP A 173 3.21 -25.32 24.04
C ASP A 173 1.91 -24.67 23.53
N HIS A 174 1.65 -23.40 23.89
CA HIS A 174 0.48 -22.70 23.41
C HIS A 174 0.66 -22.31 21.93
N PHE A 175 -0.41 -22.42 21.13
CA PHE A 175 -0.41 -22.14 19.69
C PHE A 175 -0.15 -20.67 19.34
N GLN A 176 -0.40 -19.74 20.28
CA GLN A 176 -0.08 -18.32 20.14
C GLN A 176 1.19 -18.00 20.92
N ASP A 177 2.03 -17.14 20.33
CA ASP A 177 3.22 -16.61 20.98
C ASP A 177 2.98 -15.13 21.32
N VAL A 178 2.66 -14.87 22.60
CA VAL A 178 2.38 -13.52 23.12
C VAL A 178 3.53 -13.08 23.99
N HIS A 179 4.11 -11.93 23.72
CA HIS A 179 5.23 -11.36 24.45
C HIS A 179 4.87 -10.05 25.13
N LEU A 180 5.45 -9.85 26.31
CA LEU A 180 5.56 -8.55 26.97
C LEU A 180 6.89 -7.91 26.55
N PHE A 181 6.82 -6.77 25.89
CA PHE A 181 7.99 -5.97 25.52
C PHE A 181 8.10 -4.74 26.42
N GLU A 182 9.30 -4.48 26.90
CA GLU A 182 9.64 -3.22 27.57
C GLU A 182 10.69 -2.49 26.75
N PHE A 183 10.43 -1.22 26.42
CA PHE A 183 11.31 -0.38 25.64
C PHE A 183 11.79 0.80 26.49
N GLU A 184 13.07 1.12 26.36
CA GLU A 184 13.68 2.32 26.93
C GLU A 184 13.95 3.32 25.79
N LEU A 185 13.39 4.52 25.91
CA LEU A 185 13.62 5.58 24.95
C LEU A 185 14.99 6.22 25.19
N ASP A 186 15.67 6.61 24.11
CA ASP A 186 16.93 7.36 24.22
C ASP A 186 16.64 8.77 24.78
N ASP A 187 17.28 9.10 25.91
CA ASP A 187 17.14 10.36 26.61
C ASP A 187 17.58 11.59 25.79
N SER A 188 18.27 11.38 24.66
CA SER A 188 18.75 12.46 23.77
C SER A 188 17.62 13.18 23.02
N THR A 189 16.40 12.63 23.01
CA THR A 189 15.23 13.20 22.35
C THR A 189 14.17 13.58 23.39
N GLN A 190 13.33 14.58 23.07
CA GLN A 190 12.21 14.93 23.94
C GLN A 190 11.31 13.70 24.14
N THR A 191 11.13 13.31 25.40
CA THR A 191 10.23 12.19 25.74
C THR A 191 8.84 12.47 25.17
N PRO A 192 8.27 11.57 24.34
CA PRO A 192 6.95 11.79 23.80
C PRO A 192 5.92 11.86 24.91
N GLN A 193 5.00 12.82 24.81
CA GLN A 193 3.87 12.89 25.71
C GLN A 193 2.78 11.93 25.21
N TRP A 194 2.44 10.95 26.02
CA TRP A 194 1.41 9.97 25.73
C TRP A 194 0.06 10.43 26.23
N SER A 195 -0.95 10.23 25.40
CA SER A 195 -2.35 10.44 25.76
C SER A 195 -3.14 9.13 25.65
N PRO A 196 -4.19 8.93 26.45
CA PRO A 196 -5.04 7.76 26.29
C PRO A 196 -5.62 7.66 24.87
N GLY A 197 -5.42 6.52 24.22
CA GLY A 197 -5.84 6.29 22.84
C GLY A 197 -4.75 6.51 21.78
N ASP A 198 -3.56 6.96 22.18
CA ASP A 198 -2.42 7.01 21.26
C ASP A 198 -1.96 5.60 20.86
N CYS A 199 -1.51 5.46 19.63
CA CYS A 199 -0.99 4.21 19.09
C CYS A 199 0.54 4.23 19.09
N ALA A 200 1.15 3.18 19.63
CA ALA A 200 2.57 2.91 19.42
C ALA A 200 2.75 2.20 18.07
N VAL A 201 3.54 2.80 17.19
CA VAL A 201 3.92 2.19 15.90
C VAL A 201 5.38 1.78 15.98
N LEU A 202 5.63 0.47 15.93
CA LEU A 202 6.98 -0.09 15.92
C LEU A 202 7.41 -0.37 14.49
N ARG A 203 8.68 -0.11 14.20
CA ARG A 203 9.28 -0.41 12.92
C ARG A 203 10.47 -1.34 13.17
N PRO A 204 10.28 -2.65 13.02
CA PRO A 204 11.34 -3.62 13.17
C PRO A 204 12.30 -3.58 11.96
N GLU A 205 13.52 -4.03 12.17
CA GLU A 205 14.47 -4.39 11.12
C GLU A 205 14.34 -5.89 10.82
N ASN A 206 14.67 -6.29 9.59
CA ASN A 206 14.83 -7.71 9.28
C ASN A 206 16.08 -8.26 10.00
N LEU A 207 16.05 -9.54 10.35
CA LEU A 207 17.19 -10.18 10.98
C LEU A 207 18.37 -10.27 10.01
N ASP A 208 19.58 -10.05 10.51
CA ASP A 208 20.80 -10.14 9.71
C ASP A 208 20.99 -11.51 9.03
N SER A 209 20.54 -12.59 9.70
CA SER A 209 20.54 -13.94 9.11
C SER A 209 19.70 -14.00 7.84
N ASP A 210 18.47 -13.52 7.91
CA ASP A 210 17.49 -13.58 6.82
C ASP A 210 17.92 -12.71 5.64
N VAL A 211 18.48 -11.53 5.95
CA VAL A 211 19.06 -10.63 4.93
C VAL A 211 20.26 -11.27 4.23
N ASN A 212 21.16 -11.92 4.99
CA ASN A 212 22.33 -12.59 4.41
C ASN A 212 21.92 -13.78 3.53
N ASP A 213 20.97 -14.59 4.00
CA ASP A 213 20.47 -15.75 3.24
C ASP A 213 19.78 -15.28 1.95
N PHE A 214 18.97 -14.23 2.01
CA PHE A 214 18.34 -13.64 0.84
C PHE A 214 19.38 -13.11 -0.17
N LEU A 215 20.36 -12.31 0.28
CA LEU A 215 21.41 -11.79 -0.59
C LEU A 215 22.26 -12.91 -1.23
N GLN A 216 22.47 -14.01 -0.50
CA GLN A 216 23.18 -15.19 -1.02
C GLN A 216 22.35 -15.91 -2.10
N GLN A 217 21.05 -16.13 -1.87
CA GLN A 217 20.14 -16.75 -2.83
C GLN A 217 20.05 -15.95 -4.13
N MET A 218 20.00 -14.62 -4.01
CA MET A 218 19.95 -13.71 -5.14
C MET A 218 21.31 -13.52 -5.86
N HIS A 219 22.39 -14.12 -5.34
CA HIS A 219 23.77 -13.92 -5.84
C HIS A 219 24.23 -12.46 -5.76
N TRP A 220 23.72 -11.69 -4.80
CA TRP A 220 24.05 -10.27 -4.63
C TRP A 220 25.07 -9.99 -3.52
N THR A 221 25.63 -11.00 -2.90
CA THR A 221 26.55 -10.87 -1.76
C THR A 221 27.73 -9.94 -2.07
N GLU A 222 28.32 -10.02 -3.28
CA GLU A 222 29.45 -9.16 -3.68
C GLU A 222 29.07 -7.69 -3.90
N HIS A 223 27.77 -7.42 -4.05
CA HIS A 223 27.22 -6.09 -4.28
C HIS A 223 26.49 -5.53 -3.03
N ALA A 224 26.29 -6.37 -2.01
CA ALA A 224 25.46 -6.06 -0.86
C ALA A 224 25.83 -4.76 -0.15
N ASP A 225 27.14 -4.50 -0.03
CA ASP A 225 27.70 -3.38 0.71
C ASP A 225 28.29 -2.28 -0.20
N LYS A 226 28.14 -2.41 -1.54
CA LYS A 226 28.51 -1.37 -2.49
C LYS A 226 27.51 -0.22 -2.39
N LEU A 227 28.04 1.00 -2.44
CA LEU A 227 27.25 2.20 -2.43
C LEU A 227 26.42 2.32 -3.71
N LEU A 228 25.15 2.59 -3.55
CA LEU A 228 24.22 2.86 -4.64
C LEU A 228 23.48 4.17 -4.46
N GLN A 229 23.21 4.84 -5.57
CA GLN A 229 22.39 6.04 -5.64
C GLN A 229 21.01 5.71 -6.18
N ILE A 230 19.95 6.09 -5.47
CA ILE A 230 18.57 5.93 -5.88
C ILE A 230 18.07 7.24 -6.49
N LYS A 231 17.68 7.20 -7.76
CA LYS A 231 17.14 8.33 -8.52
C LYS A 231 15.67 8.05 -8.85
N PRO A 232 14.72 8.55 -8.04
CA PRO A 232 13.30 8.36 -8.34
C PRO A 232 12.93 9.08 -9.64
N ARG A 233 12.10 8.45 -10.45
CA ARG A 233 11.49 9.10 -11.63
C ARG A 233 10.33 10.01 -11.23
N ASP A 234 9.69 9.70 -10.10
CA ASP A 234 8.72 10.55 -9.42
C ASP A 234 9.07 10.62 -7.93
N GLU A 235 9.33 11.83 -7.45
CA GLU A 235 9.70 12.09 -6.04
C GLU A 235 8.61 11.69 -5.03
N SER A 236 7.38 11.50 -5.47
CA SER A 236 6.28 11.07 -4.59
C SER A 236 6.29 9.59 -4.28
N ILE A 237 6.98 8.76 -5.08
CA ILE A 237 6.94 7.30 -5.00
C ILE A 237 7.85 6.78 -3.86
N ILE A 238 9.04 7.38 -3.70
CA ILE A 238 10.00 6.93 -2.69
C ILE A 238 9.84 7.75 -1.41
N PRO A 239 9.62 7.10 -0.26
CA PRO A 239 9.54 7.79 1.02
C PRO A 239 10.76 8.67 1.29
N LYS A 240 10.55 9.89 1.77
CA LYS A 240 11.62 10.88 2.01
C LYS A 240 12.69 10.44 3.02
N TRP A 241 12.35 9.49 3.90
CA TRP A 241 13.25 8.98 4.93
C TRP A 241 14.22 7.91 4.39
N ILE A 242 14.02 7.39 3.16
CA ILE A 242 14.95 6.47 2.52
C ILE A 242 16.14 7.28 2.04
N PRO A 243 17.38 6.94 2.48
CA PRO A 243 18.58 7.61 2.01
C PRO A 243 18.73 7.47 0.49
N ARG A 244 19.04 8.57 -0.19
CA ARG A 244 19.29 8.55 -1.64
C ARG A 244 20.60 7.85 -2.02
N CYS A 245 21.54 7.81 -1.06
CA CYS A 245 22.77 7.03 -1.16
C CYS A 245 22.75 5.99 -0.04
N THR A 246 22.78 4.71 -0.39
CA THR A 246 22.64 3.61 0.55
C THR A 246 23.28 2.34 0.00
N THR A 247 23.04 1.19 0.61
CA THR A 247 23.48 -0.14 0.14
C THR A 247 22.29 -1.09 -0.02
N LEU A 248 22.44 -2.16 -0.79
CA LEU A 248 21.41 -3.20 -0.85
C LEU A 248 21.13 -3.80 0.53
N ARG A 249 22.18 -4.06 1.30
CA ARG A 249 22.04 -4.57 2.67
C ARG A 249 21.16 -3.65 3.50
N TRP A 250 21.40 -2.35 3.48
CA TRP A 250 20.60 -1.40 4.23
C TRP A 250 19.13 -1.43 3.80
N LEU A 251 18.84 -1.49 2.49
CA LEU A 251 17.48 -1.55 1.97
C LEU A 251 16.74 -2.81 2.44
N PHE A 252 17.41 -3.96 2.41
CA PHE A 252 16.80 -5.23 2.85
C PHE A 252 16.72 -5.36 4.36
N THR A 253 17.59 -4.67 5.12
CA THR A 253 17.47 -4.62 6.58
C THR A 253 16.34 -3.68 7.02
N ASN A 254 16.22 -2.50 6.40
CA ASN A 254 15.43 -1.40 6.96
C ASN A 254 14.16 -1.05 6.17
N TYR A 255 14.05 -1.44 4.91
CA TYR A 255 12.96 -0.98 4.05
C TYR A 255 12.09 -2.09 3.50
N PHE A 256 12.65 -3.10 2.86
CA PHE A 256 11.89 -4.18 2.26
C PHE A 256 11.55 -5.25 3.29
N ASP A 257 10.26 -5.60 3.38
CA ASP A 257 9.79 -6.73 4.19
C ASP A 257 9.93 -8.03 3.38
N ILE A 258 11.13 -8.63 3.46
CA ILE A 258 11.45 -9.88 2.76
C ILE A 258 10.74 -11.11 3.37
N MET A 259 10.23 -10.98 4.59
CA MET A 259 9.49 -12.04 5.29
C MET A 259 7.97 -11.89 5.11
N ALA A 260 7.53 -10.91 4.33
CA ALA A 260 6.12 -10.77 4.00
C ALA A 260 5.60 -11.94 3.16
N VAL A 261 4.35 -12.31 3.39
CA VAL A 261 3.63 -13.20 2.47
C VAL A 261 3.30 -12.42 1.20
N PRO A 262 3.78 -12.84 0.01
CA PRO A 262 3.60 -12.08 -1.21
C PRO A 262 2.13 -11.99 -1.60
N ARG A 263 1.75 -10.84 -2.15
CA ARG A 263 0.40 -10.58 -2.68
C ARG A 263 0.36 -10.88 -4.17
N ARG A 264 -0.84 -10.92 -4.74
CA ARG A 264 -1.08 -11.10 -6.18
C ARG A 264 -0.19 -10.20 -7.06
N SER A 265 -0.09 -8.91 -6.72
CA SER A 265 0.75 -7.96 -7.44
C SER A 265 2.26 -8.29 -7.45
N PHE A 266 2.75 -9.03 -6.46
CA PHE A 266 4.13 -9.51 -6.47
C PHE A 266 4.36 -10.56 -7.56
N PHE A 267 3.44 -11.52 -7.72
CA PHE A 267 3.51 -12.55 -8.76
C PHE A 267 3.33 -11.95 -10.16
N GLU A 268 2.50 -10.92 -10.31
CA GLU A 268 2.35 -10.14 -11.52
C GLU A 268 3.68 -9.51 -11.94
N MET A 269 4.40 -8.91 -11.01
CA MET A 269 5.73 -8.35 -11.29
C MET A 269 6.78 -9.44 -11.56
N LEU A 270 6.75 -10.54 -10.81
CA LEU A 270 7.70 -11.64 -10.94
C LEU A 270 7.61 -12.32 -12.33
N TYR A 271 6.42 -12.32 -12.95
CA TYR A 271 6.18 -12.80 -14.31
C TYR A 271 7.20 -12.24 -15.33
N TYR A 272 7.53 -10.96 -15.23
CA TYR A 272 8.43 -10.29 -16.16
C TYR A 272 9.90 -10.70 -15.99
N PHE A 273 10.26 -11.26 -14.85
CA PHE A 273 11.64 -11.69 -14.55
C PHE A 273 11.88 -13.17 -14.81
N SER A 274 10.84 -13.97 -14.98
CA SER A 274 11.01 -15.37 -15.34
C SER A 274 11.45 -15.53 -16.80
N SER A 275 12.38 -16.46 -17.03
CA SER A 275 12.83 -16.87 -18.37
C SER A 275 12.14 -18.13 -18.89
N SER A 276 11.38 -18.82 -18.03
CA SER A 276 10.68 -20.07 -18.34
C SER A 276 9.22 -19.80 -18.67
N GLU A 277 8.76 -20.23 -19.84
CA GLU A 277 7.35 -20.05 -20.23
C GLU A 277 6.38 -20.78 -19.27
N ASN A 278 6.76 -21.97 -18.77
CA ASN A 278 5.92 -22.68 -17.78
C ASN A 278 5.82 -21.93 -16.45
N GLU A 279 6.90 -21.28 -16.03
CA GLU A 279 6.88 -20.44 -14.82
C GLU A 279 6.03 -19.19 -15.03
N LYS A 280 6.17 -18.54 -16.18
CA LYS A 280 5.32 -17.39 -16.53
C LYS A 280 3.85 -17.75 -16.54
N GLU A 281 3.48 -18.87 -17.14
CA GLU A 281 2.10 -19.35 -17.16
C GLU A 281 1.59 -19.56 -15.72
N ARG A 282 2.40 -20.18 -14.86
CA ARG A 282 2.04 -20.38 -13.45
C ARG A 282 1.95 -19.09 -12.65
N LEU A 283 2.87 -18.16 -12.87
CA LEU A 283 2.85 -16.84 -12.23
C LEU A 283 1.64 -16.02 -12.68
N HIS A 284 1.31 -16.10 -13.98
CA HIS A 284 0.11 -15.46 -14.51
C HIS A 284 -1.17 -16.05 -13.91
N GLU A 285 -1.26 -17.38 -13.80
CA GLU A 285 -2.40 -18.05 -13.16
C GLU A 285 -2.67 -17.49 -11.74
N PHE A 286 -1.62 -17.26 -10.93
CA PHE A 286 -1.76 -16.65 -9.60
C PHE A 286 -2.30 -15.22 -9.61
N THR A 287 -2.31 -14.56 -10.76
CA THR A 287 -2.85 -13.19 -10.91
C THR A 287 -4.29 -13.15 -11.41
N THR A 288 -4.84 -14.30 -11.80
CA THR A 288 -6.22 -14.40 -12.30
C THR A 288 -7.21 -14.78 -11.20
N SER A 289 -8.50 -14.53 -11.44
CA SER A 289 -9.57 -14.95 -10.53
C SER A 289 -9.68 -16.47 -10.45
N GLU A 290 -9.44 -17.17 -11.57
CA GLU A 290 -9.48 -18.63 -11.65
C GLU A 290 -8.35 -19.28 -10.84
N GLY A 291 -7.17 -18.66 -10.78
CA GLY A 291 -5.99 -19.15 -10.05
C GLY A 291 -5.98 -18.83 -8.56
N GLN A 292 -7.01 -18.17 -8.03
CA GLN A 292 -7.06 -17.74 -6.62
C GLN A 292 -6.94 -18.90 -5.63
N ASP A 293 -7.60 -20.03 -5.88
CA ASP A 293 -7.52 -21.20 -5.01
C ASP A 293 -6.11 -21.79 -4.97
N GLU A 294 -5.42 -21.75 -6.11
CA GLU A 294 -4.02 -22.16 -6.23
C GLU A 294 -3.10 -21.22 -5.44
N LEU A 295 -3.28 -19.92 -5.58
CA LEU A 295 -2.54 -18.92 -4.81
C LEU A 295 -2.75 -19.09 -3.30
N GLN A 296 -3.99 -19.33 -2.87
CA GLN A 296 -4.33 -19.61 -1.48
C GLN A 296 -3.59 -20.85 -0.96
N THR A 297 -3.58 -21.91 -1.74
CA THR A 297 -2.95 -23.19 -1.36
C THR A 297 -1.44 -23.11 -1.40
N TYR A 298 -0.88 -22.45 -2.41
CA TYR A 298 0.57 -22.35 -2.59
C TYR A 298 1.22 -21.38 -1.59
N CYS A 299 0.61 -20.22 -1.38
CA CYS A 299 1.25 -19.10 -0.70
C CYS A 299 0.55 -18.72 0.62
N MET A 300 -0.76 -18.43 0.57
CA MET A 300 -1.43 -17.76 1.67
C MET A 300 -1.66 -18.66 2.89
N ARG A 301 -2.16 -19.90 2.69
CA ARG A 301 -2.42 -20.85 3.78
C ARG A 301 -1.13 -21.29 4.49
N PRO A 302 -0.06 -21.69 3.78
CA PRO A 302 1.20 -22.01 4.43
C PRO A 302 1.96 -20.78 4.93
N ARG A 303 1.51 -19.55 4.57
CA ARG A 303 2.19 -18.28 4.86
C ARG A 303 3.62 -18.25 4.33
N ARG A 304 3.80 -18.73 3.12
CA ARG A 304 5.09 -18.72 2.43
C ARG A 304 5.54 -17.28 2.22
N THR A 305 6.79 -17.02 2.56
CA THR A 305 7.38 -15.69 2.50
C THR A 305 8.00 -15.40 1.14
N ILE A 306 8.39 -14.14 0.90
CA ILE A 306 9.09 -13.73 -0.33
C ILE A 306 10.43 -14.47 -0.48
N VAL A 307 11.09 -14.82 0.63
CA VAL A 307 12.37 -15.55 0.62
C VAL A 307 12.21 -17.01 0.20
N GLU A 308 11.06 -17.64 0.45
CA GLU A 308 10.75 -19.03 0.13
C GLU A 308 10.21 -19.21 -1.29
#